data_055c9646304df29b574805c3a9817fd0
#
_entry.id   055c9646304df29b574805c3a9817fd0
#
_cell.length_a   1.000
_cell.length_b   1.000
_cell.length_c   1.000
_cell.angle_alpha   90.00
_cell.angle_beta   90.00
_cell.angle_gamma   90.00
#
_symmetry.space_group_name_H-M   'P 1'
#
loop_
_entity.id
_entity.type
_entity.pdbx_description
1 polymer ?
#
loop_
_entity_poly.entity_id
_entity_poly.type
_entity_poly.pdbx_seq_one_letter_code
_entity_poly.pdbx_strand_id
1 'polypeptide(L)'
;ATKPGDVVTSMSGKTIEILNTDAEGRLVLCDALTYAERFSPVEVIDIATLTGAIIVALGQEATGIFSNDDQLAESLLAAGDRSHDRGWRFPIWEEYHRQLDSQFADLANIGTGGAGSITAACFLSQFAQNYKWAHLDIAGTAFRGAPKGGTGRPVPLLMLSLIHI
;
A
#
# COMPACT_ATOMS: atom_id res chain seq x y z
N ALA A 1 20.21 -7.82 9.71
CA ALA A 1 20.16 -6.73 8.72
C ALA A 1 20.20 -7.35 7.33
N THR A 2 19.33 -6.90 6.44
CA THR A 2 19.29 -7.31 5.03
C THR A 2 20.25 -6.47 4.20
N LYS A 3 20.72 -7.04 3.09
CA LYS A 3 21.58 -6.38 2.09
C LYS A 3 20.96 -6.51 0.71
N PRO A 4 21.27 -5.60 -0.23
CA PRO A 4 20.90 -5.81 -1.63
C PRO A 4 21.43 -7.16 -2.15
N GLY A 5 20.58 -7.93 -2.82
CA GLY A 5 20.87 -9.29 -3.30
C GLY A 5 20.52 -10.40 -2.32
N ASP A 6 20.13 -10.09 -1.08
CA ASP A 6 19.60 -11.12 -0.15
C ASP A 6 18.23 -11.60 -0.65
N VAL A 7 17.93 -12.89 -0.44
CA VAL A 7 16.60 -13.46 -0.64
C VAL A 7 16.03 -13.86 0.71
N VAL A 8 14.85 -13.36 1.02
CA VAL A 8 14.14 -13.65 2.28
C VAL A 8 12.85 -14.39 1.99
N THR A 9 12.37 -15.17 2.94
CA THR A 9 11.07 -15.87 2.84
C THR A 9 10.05 -15.17 3.72
N SER A 10 8.93 -14.75 3.13
CA SER A 10 7.80 -14.15 3.85
C SER A 10 7.00 -15.18 4.63
N MET A 11 6.10 -14.72 5.51
CA MET A 11 5.16 -15.57 6.25
C MET A 11 4.26 -16.41 5.33
N SER A 12 3.96 -15.96 4.12
CA SER A 12 3.18 -16.72 3.12
C SER A 12 3.97 -17.83 2.44
N GLY A 13 5.27 -17.91 2.68
CA GLY A 13 6.19 -18.84 2.00
C GLY A 13 6.80 -18.31 0.70
N LYS A 14 6.32 -17.17 0.18
CA LYS A 14 6.92 -16.52 -1.00
C LYS A 14 8.30 -16.00 -0.68
N THR A 15 9.24 -16.22 -1.60
CA THR A 15 10.59 -15.70 -1.53
C THR A 15 10.66 -14.30 -2.16
N ILE A 16 11.44 -13.40 -1.57
CA ILE A 16 11.54 -12.00 -1.97
C ILE A 16 13.01 -11.63 -2.13
N GLU A 17 13.40 -11.19 -3.32
CA GLU A 17 14.71 -10.62 -3.58
C GLU A 17 14.77 -9.17 -3.10
N ILE A 18 15.74 -8.84 -2.28
CA ILE A 18 15.96 -7.49 -1.76
C ILE A 18 16.85 -6.70 -2.73
N LEU A 19 16.26 -5.88 -3.56
CA LEU A 19 16.99 -4.98 -4.46
C LEU A 19 17.30 -3.64 -3.81
N ASN A 20 16.42 -3.18 -2.89
CA ASN A 20 16.60 -1.93 -2.15
C ASN A 20 16.21 -2.13 -0.70
N THR A 21 17.16 -1.89 0.21
CA THR A 21 16.93 -2.03 1.66
C THR A 21 16.08 -0.92 2.26
N ASP A 22 15.94 0.23 1.58
CA ASP A 22 15.06 1.35 1.99
C ASP A 22 13.57 1.06 1.70
N ALA A 23 13.27 -0.07 1.05
CA ALA A 23 11.92 -0.57 0.83
C ALA A 23 11.57 -1.70 1.83
N GLU A 24 11.93 -1.52 3.11
CA GLU A 24 11.74 -2.49 4.19
C GLU A 24 10.28 -2.50 4.72
N GLY A 25 9.60 -1.36 4.69
CA GLY A 25 8.24 -1.22 5.22
C GLY A 25 7.25 -2.19 4.58
N ARG A 26 7.34 -2.41 3.27
CA ARG A 26 6.49 -3.37 2.56
C ARG A 26 6.78 -4.82 2.94
N LEU A 27 8.00 -5.15 3.38
CA LEU A 27 8.35 -6.48 3.86
C LEU A 27 7.68 -6.79 5.21
N VAL A 28 7.54 -5.79 6.07
CA VAL A 28 6.78 -5.91 7.32
C VAL A 28 5.29 -6.02 7.03
N LEU A 29 4.77 -5.19 6.11
CA LEU A 29 3.36 -5.20 5.74
C LEU A 29 2.93 -6.51 5.08
N CYS A 30 3.75 -7.12 4.23
CA CYS A 30 3.38 -8.38 3.57
C CYS A 30 3.15 -9.51 4.57
N ASP A 31 3.94 -9.58 5.64
CA ASP A 31 3.74 -10.54 6.72
C ASP A 31 2.51 -10.20 7.56
N ALA A 32 2.26 -8.93 7.84
CA ALA A 32 1.06 -8.49 8.55
C ALA A 32 -0.23 -8.80 7.76
N LEU A 33 -0.23 -8.59 6.44
CA LEU A 33 -1.35 -8.92 5.56
C LEU A 33 -1.60 -10.44 5.53
N THR A 34 -0.55 -11.24 5.40
CA THR A 34 -0.66 -12.70 5.49
C THR A 34 -1.18 -13.15 6.86
N TYR A 35 -0.72 -12.52 7.94
CA TYR A 35 -1.19 -12.83 9.29
C TYR A 35 -2.67 -12.48 9.49
N ALA A 36 -3.16 -11.41 8.86
CA ALA A 36 -4.55 -10.98 8.95
C ALA A 36 -5.55 -12.07 8.45
N GLU A 37 -5.15 -12.93 7.52
CA GLU A 37 -5.98 -14.04 7.02
C GLU A 37 -6.52 -14.95 8.13
N ARG A 38 -5.78 -15.10 9.24
CA ARG A 38 -6.17 -15.93 10.39
C ARG A 38 -7.48 -15.50 11.03
N PHE A 39 -7.87 -14.26 10.85
CA PHE A 39 -9.10 -13.70 11.42
C PHE A 39 -10.27 -13.78 10.46
N SER A 40 -10.10 -14.36 9.26
CA SER A 40 -11.10 -14.43 8.20
C SER A 40 -11.80 -13.08 7.95
N PRO A 41 -11.04 -12.00 7.73
CA PRO A 41 -11.61 -10.67 7.59
C PRO A 41 -12.45 -10.56 6.32
N VAL A 42 -13.52 -9.79 6.38
CA VAL A 42 -14.31 -9.41 5.20
C VAL A 42 -13.53 -8.43 4.34
N GLU A 43 -12.92 -7.46 5.00
CA GLU A 43 -12.13 -6.40 4.38
C GLU A 43 -10.90 -6.10 5.24
N VAL A 44 -9.80 -5.72 4.59
CA VAL A 44 -8.58 -5.24 5.26
C VAL A 44 -8.16 -3.92 4.62
N ILE A 45 -7.96 -2.91 5.43
CA ILE A 45 -7.39 -1.63 5.02
C ILE A 45 -6.07 -1.45 5.75
N ASP A 46 -4.97 -1.46 5.03
CA ASP A 46 -3.67 -1.10 5.59
C ASP A 46 -3.30 0.34 5.25
N ILE A 47 -2.55 0.98 6.13
CA ILE A 47 -2.24 2.40 6.06
C ILE A 47 -0.76 2.58 6.40
N ALA A 48 -0.02 3.19 5.48
CA ALA A 48 1.39 3.47 5.72
C ALA A 48 1.87 4.73 5.00
N THR A 49 2.90 5.35 5.52
CA THR A 49 3.73 6.34 4.82
C THR A 49 4.74 5.59 3.95
N LEU A 50 4.23 4.89 2.91
CA LEU A 50 4.99 3.82 2.28
C LEU A 50 5.99 4.33 1.25
N THR A 51 5.59 5.32 0.41
CA THR A 51 6.44 5.69 -0.72
C THR A 51 6.63 7.20 -0.87
N GLY A 52 7.87 7.61 -1.16
CA GLY A 52 8.13 8.96 -1.61
C GLY A 52 7.50 9.28 -2.97
N ALA A 53 7.25 8.25 -3.79
CA ALA A 53 6.65 8.40 -5.11
C ALA A 53 5.21 8.94 -5.05
N ILE A 54 4.44 8.63 -4.01
CA ILE A 54 3.08 9.17 -3.85
C ILE A 54 3.10 10.68 -3.60
N ILE A 55 4.13 11.18 -2.91
CA ILE A 55 4.31 12.63 -2.69
C ILE A 55 4.56 13.35 -4.01
N VAL A 56 5.35 12.74 -4.89
CA VAL A 56 5.61 13.28 -6.22
C VAL A 56 4.34 13.29 -7.08
N ALA A 57 3.49 12.25 -6.94
CA ALA A 57 2.27 12.10 -7.73
C ALA A 57 1.13 13.02 -7.26
N LEU A 58 0.88 13.09 -5.94
CA LEU A 58 -0.30 13.73 -5.35
C LEU A 58 0.01 14.91 -4.42
N GLY A 59 1.29 15.18 -4.14
CA GLY A 59 1.67 16.19 -3.17
C GLY A 59 1.17 15.86 -1.77
N GLN A 60 0.59 16.86 -1.11
CA GLN A 60 0.01 16.74 0.23
C GLN A 60 -1.54 16.81 0.21
N GLU A 61 -2.14 16.77 -0.97
CA GLU A 61 -3.56 17.07 -1.15
C GLU A 61 -4.45 15.83 -1.03
N ALA A 62 -3.99 14.68 -1.51
CA ALA A 62 -4.77 13.45 -1.54
C ALA A 62 -3.95 12.24 -1.07
N THR A 63 -4.63 11.30 -0.43
CA THR A 63 -4.08 9.98 -0.08
C THR A 63 -4.11 9.06 -1.31
N GLY A 64 -3.03 8.31 -1.57
CA GLY A 64 -3.05 7.28 -2.61
C GLY A 64 -3.87 6.08 -2.15
N ILE A 65 -4.83 5.64 -2.97
CA ILE A 65 -5.67 4.47 -2.70
C ILE A 65 -5.38 3.40 -3.74
N PHE A 66 -5.10 2.19 -3.29
CA PHE A 66 -4.91 0.99 -4.10
C PHE A 66 -5.81 -0.10 -3.56
N SER A 67 -6.47 -0.88 -4.42
CA SER A 67 -7.39 -1.92 -3.96
C SER A 67 -7.54 -3.02 -4.99
N ASN A 68 -7.75 -4.25 -4.52
CA ASN A 68 -8.12 -5.41 -5.32
C ASN A 68 -9.66 -5.56 -5.48
N ASP A 69 -10.45 -4.66 -4.86
CA ASP A 69 -11.92 -4.66 -4.92
C ASP A 69 -12.44 -3.27 -5.29
N ASP A 70 -13.27 -3.19 -6.34
CA ASP A 70 -13.77 -1.91 -6.85
C ASP A 70 -14.77 -1.26 -5.89
N GLN A 71 -15.62 -2.04 -5.22
CA GLN A 71 -16.61 -1.52 -4.29
C GLN A 71 -15.95 -0.91 -3.05
N LEU A 72 -14.91 -1.57 -2.51
CA LEU A 72 -14.12 -1.04 -1.41
C LEU A 72 -13.44 0.27 -1.82
N ALA A 73 -12.82 0.32 -3.00
CA ALA A 73 -12.18 1.53 -3.50
C ALA A 73 -13.18 2.69 -3.66
N GLU A 74 -14.33 2.44 -4.25
CA GLU A 74 -15.40 3.45 -4.45
C GLU A 74 -15.95 3.96 -3.10
N SER A 75 -16.15 3.06 -2.13
CA SER A 75 -16.58 3.41 -0.78
C SER A 75 -15.58 4.35 -0.09
N LEU A 76 -14.28 4.01 -0.17
CA LEU A 76 -13.21 4.85 0.38
C LEU A 76 -13.12 6.22 -0.29
N LEU A 77 -13.25 6.29 -1.61
CA LEU A 77 -13.27 7.56 -2.34
C LEU A 77 -14.46 8.43 -1.92
N ALA A 78 -15.66 7.85 -1.88
CA ALA A 78 -16.88 8.57 -1.47
C ALA A 78 -16.80 9.05 0.00
N ALA A 79 -16.23 8.24 0.89
CA ALA A 79 -15.99 8.63 2.28
C ALA A 79 -14.98 9.78 2.37
N GLY A 80 -13.92 9.73 1.58
CA GLY A 80 -12.90 10.77 1.49
C GLY A 80 -13.46 12.11 1.00
N ASP A 81 -14.29 12.08 -0.02
CA ASP A 81 -14.93 13.30 -0.55
C ASP A 81 -15.88 13.93 0.47
N ARG A 82 -16.70 13.13 1.15
CA ARG A 82 -17.64 13.61 2.18
C ARG A 82 -16.95 14.14 3.43
N SER A 83 -15.81 13.57 3.79
CA SER A 83 -15.03 14.00 4.97
C SER A 83 -14.03 15.12 4.68
N HIS A 84 -13.91 15.56 3.42
CA HIS A 84 -12.84 16.44 2.96
C HIS A 84 -11.42 15.89 3.21
N ASP A 85 -11.30 14.57 3.35
CA ASP A 85 -10.04 13.81 3.49
C ASP A 85 -9.82 12.96 2.24
N ARG A 86 -9.67 13.64 1.10
CA ARG A 86 -9.74 13.05 -0.22
C ARG A 86 -8.63 12.04 -0.49
N GLY A 87 -9.01 10.97 -1.20
CA GLY A 87 -8.10 10.01 -1.80
C GLY A 87 -8.14 10.04 -3.32
N TRP A 88 -7.15 9.44 -3.95
CA TRP A 88 -7.11 9.19 -5.38
C TRP A 88 -6.73 7.75 -5.65
N ARG A 89 -7.55 7.02 -6.45
CA ARG A 89 -7.31 5.63 -6.78
C ARG A 89 -6.28 5.49 -7.88
N PHE A 90 -5.30 4.62 -7.65
CA PHE A 90 -4.31 4.20 -8.62
C PHE A 90 -4.54 2.76 -9.10
N PRO A 91 -4.11 2.40 -10.32
CA PRO A 91 -4.23 1.06 -10.85
C PRO A 91 -3.24 0.10 -10.18
N ILE A 92 -3.59 -1.20 -10.17
CA ILE A 92 -2.70 -2.32 -9.84
C ILE A 92 -2.74 -3.34 -10.98
N TRP A 93 -2.45 -2.90 -12.21
CA TRP A 93 -2.56 -3.73 -13.40
C TRP A 93 -1.39 -4.71 -13.55
N GLU A 94 -1.60 -5.77 -14.32
CA GLU A 94 -0.62 -6.82 -14.54
C GLU A 94 0.71 -6.30 -15.09
N GLU A 95 0.70 -5.26 -15.89
CA GLU A 95 1.90 -4.63 -16.45
C GLU A 95 2.83 -4.07 -15.35
N TYR A 96 2.26 -3.62 -14.23
CA TYR A 96 3.03 -3.16 -13.09
C TYR A 96 3.52 -4.32 -12.21
N HIS A 97 2.75 -5.41 -12.13
CA HIS A 97 3.18 -6.62 -11.43
C HIS A 97 4.45 -7.20 -12.05
N ARG A 98 4.56 -7.24 -13.38
CA ARG A 98 5.75 -7.73 -14.11
C ARG A 98 7.03 -6.99 -13.76
N GLN A 99 6.95 -5.75 -13.28
CA GLN A 99 8.14 -5.02 -12.83
C GLN A 99 8.76 -5.61 -11.55
N LEU A 100 8.03 -6.48 -10.85
CA LEU A 100 8.47 -7.16 -9.64
C LEU A 100 9.07 -8.55 -9.94
N ASP A 101 9.14 -8.98 -11.19
CA ASP A 101 9.71 -10.27 -11.57
C ASP A 101 11.18 -10.33 -11.11
N SER A 102 11.55 -11.45 -10.48
CA SER A 102 12.91 -11.75 -10.04
C SER A 102 13.41 -13.02 -10.72
N GLN A 103 14.70 -13.09 -10.97
CA GLN A 103 15.37 -14.31 -11.48
C GLN A 103 15.77 -15.26 -10.33
N PHE A 104 15.74 -14.81 -9.10
CA PHE A 104 16.27 -15.54 -7.94
C PHE A 104 15.23 -15.80 -6.86
N ALA A 105 14.05 -15.21 -6.96
CA ALA A 105 12.97 -15.32 -5.99
C ALA A 105 11.60 -15.27 -6.70
N ASP A 106 10.52 -15.49 -5.95
CA ASP A 106 9.16 -15.36 -6.50
C ASP A 106 8.84 -13.91 -6.92
N LEU A 107 9.43 -12.92 -6.22
CA LEU A 107 9.29 -11.50 -6.59
C LEU A 107 10.46 -10.67 -6.00
N ALA A 108 10.67 -9.49 -6.56
CA ALA A 108 11.57 -8.47 -6.03
C ALA A 108 10.81 -7.50 -5.11
N ASN A 109 11.52 -6.90 -4.14
CA ASN A 109 10.87 -5.94 -3.22
C ASN A 109 10.61 -4.56 -3.84
N ILE A 110 11.18 -4.24 -5.00
CA ILE A 110 10.91 -3.02 -5.76
C ILE A 110 10.77 -3.31 -7.25
N GLY A 111 9.99 -2.47 -7.94
CA GLY A 111 9.95 -2.42 -9.40
C GLY A 111 11.08 -1.55 -9.97
N THR A 112 11.46 -1.81 -11.22
CA THR A 112 12.59 -1.16 -11.91
C THR A 112 12.16 -0.11 -12.94
N GLY A 113 10.88 -0.06 -13.32
CA GLY A 113 10.39 0.76 -14.44
C GLY A 113 9.73 2.09 -14.05
N GLY A 114 9.88 2.56 -12.80
CA GLY A 114 9.15 3.72 -12.28
C GLY A 114 7.83 3.33 -11.62
N ALA A 115 6.89 4.30 -11.46
CA ALA A 115 5.58 4.09 -10.82
C ALA A 115 5.68 3.48 -9.40
N GLY A 116 6.63 3.98 -8.58
CA GLY A 116 7.04 3.35 -7.33
C GLY A 116 5.92 3.10 -6.32
N SER A 117 4.88 3.95 -6.28
CA SER A 117 3.71 3.74 -5.41
C SER A 117 2.85 2.59 -5.91
N ILE A 118 2.68 2.49 -7.24
CA ILE A 118 1.88 1.44 -7.88
C ILE A 118 2.57 0.09 -7.71
N THR A 119 3.88 0.01 -7.98
CA THR A 119 4.63 -1.25 -7.83
C THR A 119 4.71 -1.67 -6.36
N ALA A 120 4.76 -0.73 -5.40
CA ALA A 120 4.66 -1.04 -3.98
C ALA A 120 3.31 -1.67 -3.63
N ALA A 121 2.21 -1.12 -4.15
CA ALA A 121 0.88 -1.68 -3.95
C ALA A 121 0.72 -3.03 -4.67
N CYS A 122 1.26 -3.20 -5.87
CA CYS A 122 1.32 -4.49 -6.57
C CYS A 122 2.07 -5.54 -5.74
N PHE A 123 3.16 -5.16 -5.08
CA PHE A 123 3.86 -6.05 -4.16
C PHE A 123 2.95 -6.48 -3.00
N LEU A 124 2.30 -5.54 -2.30
CA LEU A 124 1.41 -5.84 -1.18
C LEU A 124 0.22 -6.70 -1.59
N SER A 125 -0.38 -6.45 -2.76
CA SER A 125 -1.53 -7.20 -3.26
C SER A 125 -1.27 -8.70 -3.43
N GLN A 126 0.00 -9.10 -3.61
CA GLN A 126 0.38 -10.52 -3.67
C GLN A 126 0.18 -11.27 -2.34
N PHE A 127 0.00 -10.53 -1.25
CA PHE A 127 -0.18 -11.06 0.11
C PHE A 127 -1.58 -10.77 0.68
N ALA A 128 -2.50 -10.25 -0.15
CA ALA A 128 -3.86 -9.87 0.23
C ALA A 128 -4.92 -10.43 -0.74
N GLN A 129 -4.69 -11.65 -1.27
CA GLN A 129 -5.53 -12.22 -2.34
C GLN A 129 -6.81 -12.90 -1.83
N ASN A 130 -6.89 -13.20 -0.53
CA ASN A 130 -7.96 -14.02 0.05
C ASN A 130 -9.08 -13.20 0.71
N TYR A 131 -9.01 -11.86 0.62
CA TYR A 131 -10.00 -10.94 1.16
C TYR A 131 -10.02 -9.63 0.35
N LYS A 132 -11.07 -8.82 0.50
CA LYS A 132 -11.10 -7.47 -0.05
C LYS A 132 -10.04 -6.62 0.65
N TRP A 133 -9.20 -5.98 -0.13
CA TRP A 133 -8.06 -5.23 0.40
C TRP A 133 -7.95 -3.85 -0.21
N ALA A 134 -7.58 -2.88 0.64
CA ALA A 134 -7.13 -1.57 0.20
C ALA A 134 -5.88 -1.13 0.97
N HIS A 135 -4.95 -0.52 0.26
CA HIS A 135 -3.79 0.18 0.81
C HIS A 135 -3.98 1.69 0.67
N LEU A 136 -3.74 2.41 1.76
CA LEU A 136 -3.73 3.87 1.80
C LEU A 136 -2.29 4.36 2.00
N ASP A 137 -1.67 4.84 0.92
CA ASP A 137 -0.35 5.48 1.01
C ASP A 137 -0.53 6.94 1.43
N ILE A 138 -0.21 7.22 2.69
CA ILE A 138 -0.38 8.51 3.34
C ILE A 138 0.93 9.30 3.50
N ALA A 139 1.99 8.92 2.78
CA ALA A 139 3.29 9.58 2.92
C ALA A 139 3.22 11.09 2.63
N GLY A 140 2.32 11.52 1.72
CA GLY A 140 2.10 12.94 1.44
C GLY A 140 1.15 13.64 2.41
N THR A 141 0.23 12.91 3.05
CA THR A 141 -0.88 13.51 3.79
C THR A 141 -0.77 13.41 5.32
N ALA A 142 0.08 12.52 5.84
CA ALA A 142 0.17 12.21 7.26
C ALA A 142 0.70 13.37 8.12
N PHE A 143 1.52 14.27 7.55
CA PHE A 143 2.15 15.37 8.30
C PHE A 143 2.27 16.65 7.47
N ARG A 144 2.45 17.77 8.17
CA ARG A 144 2.73 19.07 7.56
C ARG A 144 4.19 19.44 7.78
N GLY A 145 4.80 20.05 6.73
CA GLY A 145 6.19 20.51 6.80
C GLY A 145 6.39 21.76 7.66
N ALA A 146 5.45 22.73 7.58
CA ALA A 146 5.48 23.97 8.37
C ALA A 146 4.06 24.52 8.59
N PRO A 147 3.60 24.76 9.86
CA PRO A 147 4.28 24.27 11.06
C PRO A 147 4.26 22.74 11.13
N LYS A 148 5.33 22.17 11.67
CA LYS A 148 5.46 20.70 11.79
C LYS A 148 4.36 20.13 12.67
N GLY A 149 3.72 19.05 12.19
CA GLY A 149 2.70 18.36 12.96
C GLY A 149 1.99 17.28 12.16
N GLY A 150 1.39 16.32 12.84
CA GLY A 150 0.49 15.34 12.26
C GLY A 150 -0.81 16.00 11.80
N THR A 151 -1.37 15.53 10.71
CA THR A 151 -2.63 16.04 10.15
C THR A 151 -3.86 15.37 10.73
N GLY A 152 -3.69 14.14 11.28
CA GLY A 152 -4.79 13.26 11.66
C GLY A 152 -5.39 12.48 10.47
N ARG A 153 -4.89 12.68 9.26
CA ARG A 153 -5.35 11.93 8.08
C ARG A 153 -4.76 10.50 8.11
N PRO A 154 -5.51 9.48 7.70
CA PRO A 154 -6.82 9.50 7.06
C PRO A 154 -7.99 9.17 8.01
N VAL A 155 -7.93 9.58 9.30
CA VAL A 155 -8.97 9.26 10.30
C VAL A 155 -10.38 9.71 9.87
N PRO A 156 -10.60 10.93 9.34
CA PRO A 156 -11.93 11.34 8.88
C PRO A 156 -12.49 10.45 7.76
N LEU A 157 -11.65 10.07 6.78
CA LEU A 157 -12.02 9.17 5.70
C LEU A 157 -12.43 7.79 6.27
N LEU A 158 -11.62 7.21 7.15
CA LEU A 158 -11.87 5.89 7.73
C LEU A 158 -13.15 5.88 8.58
N MET A 159 -13.37 6.91 9.38
CA MET A 159 -14.58 7.01 10.20
C MET A 159 -15.85 6.98 9.34
N LEU A 160 -15.89 7.74 8.24
CA LEU A 160 -17.04 7.73 7.34
C LEU A 160 -17.16 6.44 6.52
N SER A 161 -16.05 5.78 6.20
CA SER A 161 -16.08 4.47 5.55
C SER A 161 -16.71 3.43 6.47
N LEU A 162 -16.26 3.35 7.73
CA LEU A 162 -16.73 2.35 8.70
C LEU A 162 -18.19 2.54 9.14
N ILE A 163 -18.73 3.76 9.16
CA ILE A 163 -20.12 4.04 9.53
C ILE A 163 -21.11 3.56 8.46
N HIS A 164 -20.65 3.34 7.24
CA HIS A 164 -21.51 3.00 6.09
C HIS A 164 -21.23 1.60 5.51
N ILE A 165 -20.50 0.75 6.26
CA ILE A 165 -20.36 -0.67 5.96
C ILE A 165 -21.60 -1.44 6.41
#